data_95b5935eaecc230dd8c618306eed1955
#
_entry.id   95b5935eaecc230dd8c618306eed1955
#
_cell.length_a   1.000
_cell.length_b   1.000
_cell.length_c   1.000
_cell.angle_alpha   90.00
_cell.angle_beta   90.00
_cell.angle_gamma   90.00
#
_symmetry.space_group_name_H-M   'P 1'
#
loop_
_entity.id
_entity.type
_entity.pdbx_description
1 polymer ?
#
loop_
_entity_poly.entity_id
_entity_poly.type
_entity_poly.pdbx_seq_one_letter_code
_entity_poly.pdbx_strand_id
1 'polypeptide(L)'
;MNSPTFTMQDHYRKADRIMLGVLWFLFVYALGLAAMSGSWAQAIVVGGGTALAMTVLNALISGERLMRCLIGAAFMVMSALHINQEHGMLEMHFGIFALLAFLVYYRDWLPIVVAAATIAVHHLAFFALQLQGAEVFLMPHGTWGEVFLHAFYVVLESAILIYLAIRGNAEAREGEALLSAAAEITLNPERIDLHHRSS
;
A
#
# COMPACT_ATOMS: atom_id res chain seq x y z
N MET A 1 2.31 29.91 -21.17
CA MET A 1 2.94 28.96 -20.22
C MET A 1 1.80 28.13 -19.63
N ASN A 2 1.67 26.85 -20.07
CA ASN A 2 0.66 25.97 -19.51
C ASN A 2 1.08 25.63 -18.08
N SER A 3 0.35 26.14 -17.10
CA SER A 3 0.49 25.68 -15.70
C SER A 3 0.20 24.17 -15.69
N PRO A 4 1.04 23.33 -15.07
CA PRO A 4 0.78 21.91 -15.00
C PRO A 4 -0.50 21.73 -14.17
N THR A 5 -1.59 21.36 -14.82
CA THR A 5 -2.83 21.00 -14.15
C THR A 5 -2.55 19.68 -13.41
N PHE A 6 -2.68 19.70 -12.09
CA PHE A 6 -2.58 18.49 -11.27
C PHE A 6 -3.66 17.51 -11.72
N THR A 7 -3.27 16.29 -12.07
CA THR A 7 -4.21 15.22 -12.39
C THR A 7 -4.07 14.07 -11.41
N MET A 8 -5.17 13.38 -11.13
CA MET A 8 -5.13 12.17 -10.29
C MET A 8 -4.19 11.11 -10.86
N GLN A 9 -4.06 11.05 -12.19
CA GLN A 9 -3.12 10.13 -12.84
C GLN A 9 -1.65 10.43 -12.51
N ASP A 10 -1.28 11.71 -12.47
CA ASP A 10 0.08 12.12 -12.08
C ASP A 10 0.34 11.83 -10.60
N HIS A 11 -0.69 12.00 -9.75
CA HIS A 11 -0.62 11.60 -8.36
C HIS A 11 -0.35 10.10 -8.21
N TYR A 12 -1.06 9.25 -8.95
CA TYR A 12 -0.85 7.80 -8.90
C TYR A 12 0.56 7.38 -9.34
N ARG A 13 1.06 7.93 -10.43
CA ARG A 13 2.44 7.67 -10.89
C ARG A 13 3.50 8.12 -9.89
N LYS A 14 3.26 9.26 -9.22
CA LYS A 14 4.14 9.73 -8.14
C LYS A 14 4.06 8.81 -6.93
N ALA A 15 2.86 8.39 -6.55
CA ALA A 15 2.63 7.47 -5.45
C ALA A 15 3.32 6.12 -5.70
N ASP A 16 3.19 5.54 -6.90
CA ASP A 16 3.88 4.29 -7.27
C ASP A 16 5.39 4.38 -7.07
N ARG A 17 6.02 5.49 -7.46
CA ARG A 17 7.46 5.68 -7.27
C ARG A 17 7.84 5.78 -5.80
N ILE A 18 7.04 6.45 -4.97
CA ILE A 18 7.27 6.55 -3.52
C ILE A 18 7.14 5.17 -2.89
N MET A 19 6.07 4.42 -3.20
CA MET A 19 5.84 3.09 -2.65
C MET A 19 6.90 2.09 -3.11
N LEU A 20 7.38 2.21 -4.35
CA LEU A 20 8.51 1.41 -4.84
C LEU A 20 9.79 1.73 -4.05
N GLY A 21 10.02 2.99 -3.70
CA GLY A 21 11.13 3.38 -2.81
C GLY A 21 11.01 2.74 -1.43
N VAL A 22 9.80 2.72 -0.84
CA VAL A 22 9.53 2.02 0.42
C VAL A 22 9.81 0.52 0.28
N LEU A 23 9.40 -0.10 -0.84
CA LEU A 23 9.63 -1.54 -1.08
C LEU A 23 11.13 -1.86 -1.15
N TRP A 24 11.93 -1.02 -1.80
CA TRP A 24 13.39 -1.17 -1.81
C TRP A 24 14.02 -0.97 -0.42
N PHE A 25 13.49 -0.04 0.36
CA PHE A 25 13.89 0.11 1.77
C PHE A 25 13.60 -1.15 2.58
N LEU A 26 12.42 -1.76 2.41
CA LEU A 26 12.05 -3.02 3.05
C LEU A 26 12.96 -4.18 2.63
N PHE A 27 13.38 -4.21 1.37
CA PHE A 27 14.36 -5.19 0.90
C PHE A 27 15.73 -5.01 1.60
N VAL A 28 16.22 -3.77 1.69
CA VAL A 28 17.47 -3.49 2.42
C VAL A 28 17.33 -3.87 3.90
N TYR A 29 16.17 -3.63 4.49
CA TYR A 29 15.86 -4.05 5.85
C TYR A 29 15.88 -5.59 5.99
N ALA A 30 15.30 -6.32 5.02
CA ALA A 30 15.37 -7.80 4.97
C ALA A 30 16.82 -8.32 4.90
N LEU A 31 17.71 -7.64 4.17
CA LEU A 31 19.15 -7.97 4.14
C LEU A 31 19.81 -7.74 5.51
N GLY A 32 19.42 -6.68 6.22
CA GLY A 32 19.87 -6.42 7.59
C GLY A 32 19.46 -7.53 8.56
N LEU A 33 18.19 -7.97 8.48
CA LEU A 33 17.70 -9.11 9.26
C LEU A 33 18.42 -10.41 8.89
N ALA A 34 18.68 -10.64 7.60
CA ALA A 34 19.41 -11.81 7.14
C ALA A 34 20.85 -11.89 7.69
N ALA A 35 21.49 -10.73 7.89
CA ALA A 35 22.82 -10.68 8.52
C ALA A 35 22.80 -11.14 9.99
N MET A 36 21.64 -11.03 10.66
CA MET A 36 21.49 -11.46 12.05
C MET A 36 20.95 -12.88 12.17
N SER A 37 19.99 -13.27 11.31
CA SER A 37 19.29 -14.57 11.36
C SER A 37 19.86 -15.63 10.41
N GLY A 38 20.78 -15.26 9.50
CA GLY A 38 21.31 -16.19 8.48
C GLY A 38 20.35 -16.46 7.30
N SER A 39 19.21 -15.79 7.23
CA SER A 39 18.12 -16.01 6.25
C SER A 39 18.37 -15.41 4.86
N TRP A 40 19.62 -15.44 4.37
CA TRP A 40 20.03 -14.78 3.11
C TRP A 40 19.26 -15.25 1.89
N ALA A 41 18.98 -16.56 1.76
CA ALA A 41 18.24 -17.10 0.64
C ALA A 41 16.81 -16.51 0.59
N GLN A 42 16.14 -16.40 1.73
CA GLN A 42 14.80 -15.80 1.81
C GLN A 42 14.83 -14.30 1.46
N ALA A 43 15.78 -13.55 2.03
CA ALA A 43 15.93 -12.13 1.74
C ALA A 43 16.15 -11.86 0.24
N ILE A 44 17.07 -12.60 -0.39
CA ILE A 44 17.42 -12.39 -1.81
C ILE A 44 16.29 -12.87 -2.74
N VAL A 45 15.77 -14.08 -2.54
CA VAL A 45 14.78 -14.66 -3.45
C VAL A 45 13.42 -13.99 -3.27
N VAL A 46 12.91 -13.90 -2.05
CA VAL A 46 11.59 -13.31 -1.80
C VAL A 46 11.68 -11.78 -1.82
N GLY A 47 12.55 -11.19 -1.02
CA GLY A 47 12.66 -9.74 -0.90
C GLY A 47 13.16 -9.11 -2.19
N GLY A 48 14.31 -9.56 -2.71
CA GLY A 48 14.90 -9.06 -3.96
C GLY A 48 14.02 -9.36 -5.17
N GLY A 49 13.47 -10.56 -5.26
CA GLY A 49 12.53 -10.94 -6.32
C GLY A 49 11.29 -10.07 -6.36
N THR A 50 10.68 -9.79 -5.19
CA THR A 50 9.51 -8.91 -5.07
C THR A 50 9.87 -7.47 -5.49
N ALA A 51 10.96 -6.91 -4.98
CA ALA A 51 11.39 -5.55 -5.31
C ALA A 51 11.68 -5.39 -6.81
N LEU A 52 12.37 -6.38 -7.40
CA LEU A 52 12.70 -6.37 -8.83
C LEU A 52 11.43 -6.52 -9.70
N ALA A 53 10.56 -7.47 -9.38
CA ALA A 53 9.31 -7.68 -10.11
C ALA A 53 8.44 -6.41 -10.10
N MET A 54 8.30 -5.76 -8.94
CA MET A 54 7.54 -4.52 -8.84
C MET A 54 8.20 -3.34 -9.57
N THR A 55 9.54 -3.31 -9.66
CA THR A 55 10.26 -2.31 -10.46
C THR A 55 9.95 -2.47 -11.95
N VAL A 56 9.97 -3.71 -12.45
CA VAL A 56 9.63 -4.02 -13.85
C VAL A 56 8.16 -3.68 -14.14
N LEU A 57 7.25 -4.09 -13.26
CA LEU A 57 5.82 -3.79 -13.42
C LEU A 57 5.55 -2.28 -13.39
N ASN A 58 6.23 -1.54 -12.53
CA ASN A 58 6.09 -0.08 -12.50
C ASN A 58 6.54 0.58 -13.82
N ALA A 59 7.53 0.03 -14.50
CA ALA A 59 7.93 0.53 -15.82
C ALA A 59 6.85 0.29 -16.89
N LEU A 60 6.00 -0.74 -16.72
CA LEU A 60 4.99 -1.14 -17.70
C LEU A 60 3.60 -0.52 -17.42
N ILE A 61 3.17 -0.46 -16.16
CA ILE A 61 1.80 -0.15 -15.76
C ILE A 61 1.71 0.93 -14.66
N SER A 62 2.69 1.85 -14.59
CA SER A 62 2.68 2.93 -13.59
C SER A 62 1.45 3.83 -13.71
N GLY A 63 0.81 4.09 -12.58
CA GLY A 63 -0.43 4.86 -12.48
C GLY A 63 -1.70 4.03 -12.63
N GLU A 64 -1.60 2.77 -13.07
CA GLU A 64 -2.75 1.90 -13.21
C GLU A 64 -3.24 1.37 -11.84
N ARG A 65 -4.54 1.07 -11.76
CA ARG A 65 -5.12 0.55 -10.52
C ARG A 65 -4.52 -0.81 -10.13
N LEU A 66 -4.20 -1.62 -11.14
CA LEU A 66 -3.54 -2.90 -10.93
C LEU A 66 -2.18 -2.73 -10.23
N MET A 67 -1.37 -1.74 -10.66
CA MET A 67 -0.07 -1.45 -10.04
C MET A 67 -0.22 -1.16 -8.55
N ARG A 68 -1.18 -0.32 -8.16
CA ARG A 68 -1.46 0.01 -6.75
C ARG A 68 -1.85 -1.21 -5.93
N CYS A 69 -2.67 -2.11 -6.50
CA CYS A 69 -3.07 -3.36 -5.85
C CYS A 69 -1.87 -4.31 -5.66
N LEU A 70 -1.02 -4.44 -6.67
CA LEU A 70 0.19 -5.26 -6.61
C LEU A 70 1.21 -4.73 -5.60
N ILE A 71 1.35 -3.41 -5.47
CA ILE A 71 2.16 -2.80 -4.41
C ILE A 71 1.61 -3.17 -3.03
N GLY A 72 0.28 -3.11 -2.83
CA GLY A 72 -0.34 -3.52 -1.58
C GLY A 72 -0.02 -4.96 -1.22
N ALA A 73 -0.15 -5.88 -2.17
CA ALA A 73 0.23 -7.28 -2.00
C ALA A 73 1.73 -7.45 -1.72
N ALA A 74 2.59 -6.73 -2.46
CA ALA A 74 4.05 -6.78 -2.28
C ALA A 74 4.49 -6.30 -0.89
N PHE A 75 3.85 -5.27 -0.33
CA PHE A 75 4.09 -4.83 1.04
C PHE A 75 3.81 -5.94 2.05
N MET A 76 2.72 -6.69 1.85
CA MET A 76 2.37 -7.79 2.74
C MET A 76 3.31 -8.99 2.58
N VAL A 77 3.80 -9.25 1.37
CA VAL A 77 4.86 -10.26 1.14
C VAL A 77 6.14 -9.88 1.88
N MET A 78 6.54 -8.61 1.85
CA MET A 78 7.71 -8.13 2.62
C MET A 78 7.50 -8.24 4.13
N SER A 79 6.32 -7.87 4.64
CA SER A 79 6.01 -8.05 6.06
C SER A 79 6.06 -9.53 6.46
N ALA A 80 5.48 -10.42 5.65
CA ALA A 80 5.52 -11.84 5.87
C ALA A 80 6.96 -12.40 5.90
N LEU A 81 7.82 -11.91 4.99
CA LEU A 81 9.24 -12.25 4.98
C LEU A 81 9.93 -11.84 6.29
N HIS A 82 9.75 -10.60 6.75
CA HIS A 82 10.37 -10.12 7.98
C HIS A 82 9.89 -10.89 9.22
N ILE A 83 8.59 -11.20 9.30
CA ILE A 83 8.03 -12.03 10.36
C ILE A 83 8.70 -13.41 10.37
N ASN A 84 8.84 -14.03 9.21
CA ASN A 84 9.46 -15.36 9.11
C ASN A 84 10.96 -15.33 9.42
N GLN A 85 11.70 -14.30 8.99
CA GLN A 85 13.13 -14.12 9.28
C GLN A 85 13.41 -14.00 10.78
N GLU A 86 12.51 -13.37 11.53
CA GLU A 86 12.60 -13.16 12.97
C GLU A 86 11.76 -14.18 13.77
N HIS A 87 11.53 -15.36 13.19
CA HIS A 87 10.87 -16.51 13.84
C HIS A 87 9.52 -16.18 14.47
N GLY A 88 8.75 -15.30 13.83
CA GLY A 88 7.42 -14.91 14.29
C GLY A 88 7.40 -13.86 15.41
N MET A 89 8.47 -13.10 15.59
CA MET A 89 8.52 -12.04 16.60
C MET A 89 7.33 -11.08 16.44
N LEU A 90 6.64 -10.79 17.56
CA LEU A 90 5.40 -10.02 17.55
C LEU A 90 5.59 -8.59 17.00
N GLU A 91 6.73 -7.97 17.30
CA GLU A 91 7.08 -6.63 16.88
C GLU A 91 7.16 -6.49 15.35
N MET A 92 7.52 -7.56 14.63
CA MET A 92 7.55 -7.56 13.17
C MET A 92 6.15 -7.42 12.55
N HIS A 93 5.10 -7.80 13.27
CA HIS A 93 3.72 -7.64 12.83
C HIS A 93 3.27 -6.18 12.79
N PHE A 94 3.89 -5.28 13.57
CA PHE A 94 3.59 -3.84 13.49
C PHE A 94 3.91 -3.25 12.12
N GLY A 95 4.82 -3.87 11.35
CA GLY A 95 5.07 -3.51 9.96
C GLY A 95 3.83 -3.61 9.07
N ILE A 96 2.93 -4.56 9.34
CA ILE A 96 1.67 -4.72 8.59
C ILE A 96 0.82 -3.46 8.72
N PHE A 97 0.59 -2.99 9.96
CA PHE A 97 -0.20 -1.80 10.24
C PHE A 97 0.42 -0.55 9.61
N ALA A 98 1.73 -0.36 9.76
CA ALA A 98 2.43 0.77 9.16
C ALA A 98 2.29 0.77 7.63
N LEU A 99 2.46 -0.38 6.97
CA LEU A 99 2.40 -0.48 5.52
C LEU A 99 0.97 -0.36 4.98
N LEU A 100 -0.05 -0.86 5.71
CA LEU A 100 -1.45 -0.60 5.37
C LEU A 100 -1.75 0.91 5.41
N ALA A 101 -1.27 1.62 6.45
CA ALA A 101 -1.44 3.06 6.57
C ALA A 101 -0.77 3.82 5.40
N PHE A 102 0.40 3.40 4.94
CA PHE A 102 1.05 4.00 3.76
C PHE A 102 0.16 3.95 2.51
N LEU A 103 -0.63 2.89 2.33
CA LEU A 103 -1.49 2.73 1.15
C LEU A 103 -2.60 3.78 1.04
N VAL A 104 -2.97 4.45 2.14
CA VAL A 104 -3.93 5.58 2.13
C VAL A 104 -3.45 6.72 1.21
N TYR A 105 -2.13 6.87 1.05
CA TYR A 105 -1.56 7.87 0.15
C TYR A 105 -2.06 7.73 -1.29
N TYR A 106 -2.43 6.52 -1.73
CA TYR A 106 -3.05 6.33 -3.04
C TYR A 106 -4.45 6.94 -3.17
N ARG A 107 -5.15 7.23 -2.05
CA ARG A 107 -6.54 7.67 -2.08
C ARG A 107 -7.45 6.70 -2.83
N ASP A 108 -7.11 5.41 -2.80
CA ASP A 108 -7.87 4.30 -3.40
C ASP A 108 -8.02 3.20 -2.36
N TRP A 109 -9.25 2.77 -2.12
CA TRP A 109 -9.58 1.77 -1.10
C TRP A 109 -9.13 0.35 -1.49
N LEU A 110 -9.09 0.04 -2.80
CA LEU A 110 -8.85 -1.32 -3.27
C LEU A 110 -7.46 -1.87 -2.93
N PRO A 111 -6.35 -1.12 -3.05
CA PRO A 111 -5.03 -1.57 -2.60
C PRO A 111 -5.00 -2.00 -1.12
N ILE A 112 -5.75 -1.32 -0.25
CA ILE A 112 -5.85 -1.64 1.19
C ILE A 112 -6.56 -2.99 1.36
N VAL A 113 -7.67 -3.21 0.65
CA VAL A 113 -8.39 -4.50 0.69
C VAL A 113 -7.52 -5.64 0.18
N VAL A 114 -6.81 -5.45 -0.93
CA VAL A 114 -5.90 -6.46 -1.49
C VAL A 114 -4.77 -6.78 -0.51
N ALA A 115 -4.16 -5.78 0.11
CA ALA A 115 -3.13 -5.98 1.11
C ALA A 115 -3.67 -6.74 2.33
N ALA A 116 -4.80 -6.31 2.90
CA ALA A 116 -5.42 -6.97 4.05
C ALA A 116 -5.79 -8.43 3.73
N ALA A 117 -6.35 -8.70 2.55
CA ALA A 117 -6.65 -10.06 2.11
C ALA A 117 -5.37 -10.91 1.94
N THR A 118 -4.31 -10.34 1.37
CA THR A 118 -3.02 -11.03 1.18
C THR A 118 -2.44 -11.45 2.52
N ILE A 119 -2.40 -10.55 3.50
CA ILE A 119 -1.83 -10.88 4.80
C ILE A 119 -2.73 -11.82 5.61
N ALA A 120 -4.06 -11.73 5.47
CA ALA A 120 -4.98 -12.65 6.11
C ALA A 120 -4.79 -14.09 5.59
N VAL A 121 -4.70 -14.26 4.25
CA VAL A 121 -4.40 -15.56 3.64
C VAL A 121 -3.06 -16.10 4.11
N HIS A 122 -2.02 -15.26 4.15
CA HIS A 122 -0.71 -15.65 4.68
C HIS A 122 -0.82 -16.13 6.14
N HIS A 123 -1.47 -15.38 7.02
CA HIS A 123 -1.56 -15.74 8.43
C HIS A 123 -2.30 -17.07 8.65
N LEU A 124 -3.42 -17.28 7.97
CA LEU A 124 -4.17 -18.53 8.07
C LEU A 124 -3.37 -19.73 7.54
N ALA A 125 -2.75 -19.57 6.35
CA ALA A 125 -1.98 -20.63 5.71
C ALA A 125 -0.71 -20.96 6.49
N PHE A 126 0.07 -19.96 6.89
CA PHE A 126 1.34 -20.17 7.59
C PHE A 126 1.13 -20.68 9.02
N PHE A 127 0.09 -20.25 9.70
CA PHE A 127 -0.24 -20.80 11.00
C PHE A 127 -0.65 -22.27 10.91
N ALA A 128 -1.48 -22.61 9.92
CA ALA A 128 -1.85 -24.01 9.69
C ALA A 128 -0.63 -24.90 9.32
N LEU A 129 0.29 -24.39 8.49
CA LEU A 129 1.54 -25.07 8.15
C LEU A 129 2.46 -25.21 9.37
N GLN A 130 2.60 -24.17 10.19
CA GLN A 130 3.40 -24.19 11.41
C GLN A 130 2.88 -25.25 12.40
N LEU A 131 1.56 -25.37 12.57
CA LEU A 131 0.95 -26.42 13.40
C LEU A 131 1.21 -27.84 12.87
N GLN A 132 1.44 -27.99 11.56
CA GLN A 132 1.81 -29.28 10.95
C GLN A 132 3.31 -29.57 11.02
N GLY A 133 4.11 -28.70 11.63
CA GLY A 133 5.55 -28.86 11.78
C GLY A 133 6.38 -28.36 10.60
N ALA A 134 5.83 -27.57 9.69
CA ALA A 134 6.61 -26.91 8.63
C ALA A 134 7.55 -25.86 9.25
N GLU A 135 8.72 -25.69 8.64
CA GLU A 135 9.72 -24.69 9.03
C GLU A 135 9.34 -23.28 8.55
N VAL A 136 8.14 -22.83 8.95
CA VAL A 136 7.62 -21.47 8.72
C VAL A 136 7.18 -20.91 10.04
N PHE A 137 7.42 -19.60 10.23
CA PHE A 137 7.18 -18.95 11.51
C PHE A 137 6.18 -17.81 11.34
N LEU A 138 5.09 -17.89 12.10
CA LEU A 138 4.11 -16.82 12.23
C LEU A 138 4.13 -16.26 13.66
N MET A 139 4.02 -17.14 14.65
CA MET A 139 4.08 -16.80 16.07
C MET A 139 4.77 -17.92 16.86
N PRO A 140 5.66 -17.61 17.84
CA PRO A 140 6.43 -18.64 18.56
C PRO A 140 5.57 -19.64 19.34
N HIS A 141 4.46 -19.18 19.95
CA HIS A 141 3.56 -19.98 20.79
C HIS A 141 2.09 -19.60 20.55
N GLY A 142 1.73 -19.30 19.30
CA GLY A 142 0.40 -18.79 18.97
C GLY A 142 -0.72 -19.82 19.09
N THR A 143 -1.90 -19.31 19.33
CA THR A 143 -3.17 -20.05 19.30
C THR A 143 -4.06 -19.49 18.19
N TRP A 144 -5.05 -20.26 17.73
CA TRP A 144 -6.06 -19.74 16.80
C TRP A 144 -6.78 -18.50 17.33
N GLY A 145 -6.99 -18.44 18.69
CA GLY A 145 -7.60 -17.26 19.32
C GLY A 145 -6.78 -15.99 19.11
N GLU A 146 -5.44 -16.07 19.21
CA GLU A 146 -4.55 -14.93 18.97
C GLU A 146 -4.50 -14.54 17.51
N VAL A 147 -4.52 -15.51 16.58
CA VAL A 147 -4.61 -15.23 15.14
C VAL A 147 -5.89 -14.46 14.81
N PHE A 148 -7.05 -14.89 15.35
CA PHE A 148 -8.31 -14.20 15.13
C PHE A 148 -8.37 -12.83 15.79
N LEU A 149 -7.80 -12.69 16.99
CA LEU A 149 -7.70 -11.38 17.66
C LEU A 149 -6.84 -10.41 16.84
N HIS A 150 -5.71 -10.89 16.33
CA HIS A 150 -4.85 -10.08 15.46
C HIS A 150 -5.57 -9.69 14.16
N ALA A 151 -6.24 -10.63 13.52
CA ALA A 151 -7.04 -10.38 12.32
C ALA A 151 -8.15 -9.35 12.57
N PHE A 152 -8.77 -9.35 13.76
CA PHE A 152 -9.76 -8.34 14.13
C PHE A 152 -9.18 -6.92 14.09
N TYR A 153 -7.97 -6.71 14.63
CA TYR A 153 -7.32 -5.39 14.58
C TYR A 153 -6.96 -4.98 13.14
N VAL A 154 -6.49 -5.91 12.30
CA VAL A 154 -6.22 -5.63 10.87
C VAL A 154 -7.51 -5.23 10.14
N VAL A 155 -8.63 -5.89 10.42
CA VAL A 155 -9.93 -5.54 9.83
C VAL A 155 -10.40 -4.17 10.31
N LEU A 156 -10.29 -3.89 11.62
CA LEU A 156 -10.67 -2.61 12.20
C LEU A 156 -9.85 -1.46 11.59
N GLU A 157 -8.54 -1.60 11.53
CA GLU A 157 -7.66 -0.61 10.91
C GLU A 157 -7.98 -0.44 9.44
N SER A 158 -8.09 -1.54 8.68
CA SER A 158 -8.43 -1.49 7.26
C SER A 158 -9.73 -0.74 6.99
N ALA A 159 -10.76 -0.92 7.82
CA ALA A 159 -12.01 -0.18 7.70
C ALA A 159 -11.82 1.34 7.85
N ILE A 160 -11.02 1.75 8.82
CA ILE A 160 -10.67 3.16 9.04
C ILE A 160 -9.87 3.71 7.85
N LEU A 161 -8.85 2.99 7.39
CA LEU A 161 -8.00 3.41 6.27
C LEU A 161 -8.77 3.49 4.94
N ILE A 162 -9.70 2.56 4.70
CA ILE A 162 -10.62 2.58 3.56
C ILE A 162 -11.48 3.84 3.59
N TYR A 163 -12.08 4.15 4.75
CA TYR A 163 -12.86 5.39 4.92
C TYR A 163 -12.00 6.63 4.59
N LEU A 164 -10.79 6.71 5.14
CA LEU A 164 -9.86 7.82 4.87
C LEU A 164 -9.46 7.91 3.39
N ALA A 165 -9.21 6.76 2.75
CA ALA A 165 -8.87 6.73 1.32
C ALA A 165 -10.03 7.22 0.43
N ILE A 166 -11.27 6.82 0.73
CA ILE A 166 -12.47 7.27 0.02
C ILE A 166 -12.67 8.78 0.20
N ARG A 167 -12.57 9.27 1.43
CA ARG A 167 -12.71 10.71 1.72
C ARG A 167 -11.61 11.52 1.05
N GLY A 168 -10.35 11.08 1.15
CA GLY A 168 -9.23 11.75 0.50
C GLY A 168 -9.32 11.75 -1.04
N ASN A 169 -9.94 10.72 -1.65
CA ASN A 169 -10.23 10.71 -3.08
C ASN A 169 -11.29 11.76 -3.46
N ALA A 170 -12.38 11.86 -2.68
CA ALA A 170 -13.44 12.82 -2.93
C ALA A 170 -12.90 14.25 -2.85
N GLU A 171 -12.17 14.59 -1.79
CA GLU A 171 -11.55 15.91 -1.60
C GLU A 171 -10.57 16.28 -2.73
N ALA A 172 -9.77 15.29 -3.20
CA ALA A 172 -8.85 15.52 -4.31
C ALA A 172 -9.59 15.83 -5.63
N ARG A 173 -10.68 15.12 -5.92
CA ARG A 173 -11.49 15.34 -7.12
C ARG A 173 -12.21 16.68 -7.08
N GLU A 174 -12.73 17.09 -5.93
CA GLU A 174 -13.30 18.41 -5.75
C GLU A 174 -12.26 19.52 -5.98
N GLY A 175 -11.04 19.35 -5.45
CA GLY A 175 -9.93 20.26 -5.70
C GLY A 175 -9.53 20.36 -7.17
N GLU A 176 -9.47 19.22 -7.88
CA GLU A 176 -9.19 19.17 -9.32
C GLU A 176 -10.26 19.90 -10.14
N ALA A 177 -11.55 19.70 -9.80
CA ALA A 177 -12.66 20.38 -10.45
C ALA A 177 -12.63 21.88 -10.24
N LEU A 178 -12.34 22.35 -9.02
CA LEU A 178 -12.22 23.78 -8.71
C LEU A 178 -11.05 24.43 -9.46
N LEU A 179 -9.90 23.77 -9.52
CA LEU A 179 -8.73 24.27 -10.27
C LEU A 179 -9.04 24.36 -11.77
N SER A 180 -9.74 23.36 -12.32
CA SER A 180 -10.14 23.35 -13.72
C SER A 180 -11.11 24.50 -14.04
N ALA A 181 -12.11 24.73 -13.19
CA ALA A 181 -13.06 25.84 -13.34
C ALA A 181 -12.36 27.20 -13.22
N ALA A 182 -11.45 27.38 -12.27
CA ALA A 182 -10.67 28.60 -12.11
C ALA A 182 -9.77 28.89 -13.33
N ALA A 183 -9.15 27.85 -13.90
CA ALA A 183 -8.34 27.95 -15.09
C ALA A 183 -9.18 28.37 -16.33
N GLU A 184 -10.38 27.79 -16.49
CA GLU A 184 -11.29 28.13 -17.57
C GLU A 184 -11.75 29.60 -17.51
N ILE A 185 -12.10 30.07 -16.31
CA ILE A 185 -12.47 31.50 -16.06
C ILE A 185 -11.28 32.40 -16.40
N THR A 186 -10.07 32.05 -16.03
CA THR A 186 -8.87 32.87 -16.26
C THR A 186 -8.50 32.93 -17.75
N LEU A 187 -8.70 31.85 -18.49
CA LEU A 187 -8.36 31.77 -19.92
C LEU A 187 -9.44 32.40 -20.82
N ASN A 188 -10.68 32.46 -20.39
CA ASN A 188 -11.82 33.02 -21.12
C ASN A 188 -12.61 34.01 -20.29
N PRO A 189 -12.03 35.15 -19.92
CA PRO A 189 -12.70 36.15 -19.04
C PRO A 189 -13.97 36.75 -19.66
N GLU A 190 -14.12 36.75 -20.98
CA GLU A 190 -15.28 37.24 -21.70
C GLU A 190 -16.49 36.28 -21.69
N ARG A 191 -16.31 35.04 -21.27
CA ARG A 191 -17.40 34.05 -21.13
C ARG A 191 -18.14 34.13 -19.78
N ILE A 192 -17.71 34.98 -18.88
CA ILE A 192 -18.46 35.25 -17.65
C ILE A 192 -19.63 36.17 -18.03
N ASP A 193 -20.72 35.56 -18.48
CA ASP A 193 -21.96 36.25 -18.76
C ASP A 193 -22.58 36.74 -17.43
N LEU A 194 -22.28 37.97 -17.10
CA LEU A 194 -22.84 38.68 -15.91
C LEU A 194 -24.32 39.01 -16.12
N HIS A 195 -25.10 38.22 -16.84
CA HIS A 195 -26.53 38.38 -16.99
C HIS A 195 -27.32 38.07 -15.71
N HIS A 196 -26.90 38.66 -14.59
CA HIS A 196 -27.77 38.86 -13.47
C HIS A 196 -27.57 40.28 -12.90
N ARG A 197 -27.78 41.28 -13.78
CA ARG A 197 -28.08 42.63 -13.30
C ARG A 197 -29.48 42.99 -13.72
N SER A 198 -30.29 43.20 -12.71
CA SER A 198 -31.54 43.98 -12.69
C SER A 198 -32.81 43.31 -13.25
N SER A 199 -33.64 42.88 -12.39
CA SER A 199 -35.01 43.40 -12.28
C SER A 199 -35.46 43.32 -10.83
#